data_52f58d80a78a50bc96f30a167ada48a3
#
_entry.id   52f58d80a78a50bc96f30a167ada48a3
#
_cell.length_a   1.000
_cell.length_b   1.000
_cell.length_c   1.000
_cell.angle_alpha   90.00
_cell.angle_beta   90.00
_cell.angle_gamma   90.00
#
_symmetry.space_group_name_H-M   'P 1'
#
loop_
_entity.id
_entity.type
_entity.pdbx_description
1 polymer ?
#
loop_
_entity_poly.entity_id
_entity_poly.type
_entity_poly.pdbx_seq_one_letter_code
_entity_poly.pdbx_strand_id
1 'polypeptide(L)'
;MDPYAQQQPPRRSNGCLWGCLGTLVAIAVVVAGVFGFGAWYFYKGFERDARIQAVMQAVRDDPTAQAVLGKNIKLLEVEVHTFDYSTGRGGTASYVLRLAGSEGEGELKVNLDLKGDGVKVTLMILTGKDGQAHYLVGAPPPHPMMDRSI
;
A
#
# COMPACT_ATOMS: atom_id res chain seq x y z
N MET A 1 1.88 -65.82 -50.52
CA MET A 1 1.99 -64.35 -50.85
C MET A 1 0.77 -63.68 -50.30
N ASP A 2 0.85 -63.17 -49.04
CA ASP A 2 -0.23 -62.40 -48.41
C ASP A 2 0.12 -60.89 -48.44
N PRO A 3 -0.62 -60.09 -49.22
CA PRO A 3 -0.32 -58.69 -49.39
C PRO A 3 -1.03 -57.72 -48.42
N TYR A 4 -1.45 -58.18 -47.24
CA TYR A 4 -2.09 -57.33 -46.27
C TYR A 4 -1.23 -57.19 -45.02
N ALA A 5 -0.11 -56.47 -45.14
CA ALA A 5 0.56 -55.91 -43.99
C ALA A 5 -0.35 -54.82 -43.39
N GLN A 6 -1.05 -55.13 -42.32
CA GLN A 6 -1.87 -54.19 -41.55
C GLN A 6 -0.94 -53.08 -41.02
N GLN A 7 -1.07 -51.91 -41.60
CA GLN A 7 -0.50 -50.68 -41.08
C GLN A 7 -1.17 -50.39 -39.74
N GLN A 8 -0.50 -50.64 -38.66
CA GLN A 8 -0.90 -50.17 -37.32
C GLN A 8 -0.94 -48.65 -37.32
N PRO A 9 -2.07 -48.05 -36.91
CA PRO A 9 -2.12 -46.58 -36.81
C PRO A 9 -1.12 -46.11 -35.76
N PRO A 10 -0.44 -44.94 -35.99
CA PRO A 10 0.53 -44.44 -35.07
C PRO A 10 -0.11 -44.18 -33.70
N ARG A 11 0.39 -44.80 -32.67
CA ARG A 11 0.03 -44.51 -31.27
C ARG A 11 0.29 -43.03 -31.04
N ARG A 12 -0.74 -42.18 -30.98
CA ARG A 12 -0.66 -40.83 -30.52
C ARG A 12 -0.15 -40.80 -29.09
N SER A 13 1.12 -40.50 -28.94
CA SER A 13 1.77 -40.30 -27.66
C SER A 13 1.20 -38.99 -27.05
N ASN A 14 0.32 -39.11 -26.06
CA ASN A 14 -0.18 -38.01 -25.27
C ASN A 14 0.88 -37.39 -24.34
N GLY A 15 2.13 -37.86 -24.40
CA GLY A 15 3.24 -37.41 -23.57
C GLY A 15 3.57 -35.93 -23.75
N CYS A 16 3.38 -35.37 -24.95
CA CYS A 16 3.66 -33.97 -25.20
C CYS A 16 2.63 -33.03 -24.52
N LEU A 17 1.36 -33.44 -24.48
CA LEU A 17 0.31 -32.67 -23.79
C LEU A 17 0.52 -32.64 -22.27
N TRP A 18 0.94 -33.73 -21.66
CA TRP A 18 1.24 -33.80 -20.24
C TRP A 18 2.50 -33.00 -19.88
N GLY A 19 3.50 -32.98 -20.75
CA GLY A 19 4.69 -32.14 -20.58
C GLY A 19 4.38 -30.66 -20.62
N CYS A 20 3.60 -30.20 -21.59
CA CYS A 20 3.21 -28.79 -21.68
C CYS A 20 2.32 -28.35 -20.51
N LEU A 21 1.37 -29.19 -20.08
CA LEU A 21 0.51 -28.90 -18.93
C LEU A 21 1.32 -28.81 -17.63
N GLY A 22 2.24 -29.73 -17.40
CA GLY A 22 3.14 -29.71 -16.24
C GLY A 22 4.00 -28.45 -16.19
N THR A 23 4.53 -28.02 -17.33
CA THR A 23 5.33 -26.81 -17.41
C THR A 23 4.50 -25.55 -17.11
N LEU A 24 3.28 -25.45 -17.64
CA LEU A 24 2.39 -24.32 -17.36
C LEU A 24 2.00 -24.24 -15.87
N VAL A 25 1.70 -25.38 -15.24
CA VAL A 25 1.41 -25.44 -13.79
C VAL A 25 2.64 -25.01 -12.98
N ALA A 26 3.83 -25.49 -13.34
CA ALA A 26 5.06 -25.11 -12.65
C ALA A 26 5.32 -23.58 -12.75
N ILE A 27 5.15 -22.98 -13.94
CA ILE A 27 5.29 -21.54 -14.13
C ILE A 27 4.24 -20.78 -13.31
N ALA A 28 2.98 -21.22 -13.31
CA ALA A 28 1.93 -20.58 -12.53
C ALA A 28 2.22 -20.60 -11.02
N VAL A 29 2.75 -21.71 -10.49
CA VAL A 29 3.14 -21.84 -9.07
C VAL A 29 4.30 -20.90 -8.75
N VAL A 30 5.31 -20.81 -9.62
CA VAL A 30 6.46 -19.91 -9.42
C VAL A 30 5.99 -18.44 -9.45
N VAL A 31 5.16 -18.08 -10.42
CA VAL A 31 4.61 -16.72 -10.53
C VAL A 31 3.77 -16.37 -9.30
N ALA A 32 2.86 -17.25 -8.89
CA ALA A 32 2.05 -17.04 -7.69
C ALA A 32 2.91 -16.96 -6.42
N GLY A 33 3.97 -17.76 -6.32
CA GLY A 33 4.93 -17.72 -5.21
C GLY A 33 5.70 -16.40 -5.14
N VAL A 34 6.24 -15.94 -6.27
CA VAL A 34 6.99 -14.68 -6.34
C VAL A 34 6.10 -13.48 -6.04
N PHE A 35 4.89 -13.41 -6.63
CA PHE A 35 3.97 -12.31 -6.36
C PHE A 35 3.40 -12.36 -4.94
N GLY A 36 3.01 -13.52 -4.43
CA GLY A 36 2.49 -13.67 -3.07
C GLY A 36 3.54 -13.37 -2.01
N PHE A 37 4.76 -13.91 -2.17
CA PHE A 37 5.85 -13.68 -1.22
C PHE A 37 6.39 -12.25 -1.33
N GLY A 38 6.48 -11.70 -2.55
CA GLY A 38 6.88 -10.32 -2.79
C GLY A 38 5.91 -9.35 -2.13
N ALA A 39 4.62 -9.48 -2.36
CA ALA A 39 3.60 -8.61 -1.75
C ALA A 39 3.64 -8.69 -0.22
N TRP A 40 3.78 -9.90 0.36
CA TRP A 40 3.88 -10.08 1.80
C TRP A 40 5.17 -9.47 2.39
N TYR A 41 6.29 -9.59 1.67
CA TYR A 41 7.58 -9.02 2.09
C TYR A 41 7.56 -7.49 2.02
N PHE A 42 6.97 -6.93 0.95
CA PHE A 42 6.77 -5.48 0.82
C PHE A 42 5.84 -4.95 1.92
N TYR A 43 4.73 -5.62 2.19
CA TYR A 43 3.80 -5.22 3.24
C TYR A 43 4.48 -5.18 4.64
N LYS A 44 5.24 -6.22 4.99
CA LYS A 44 6.02 -6.23 6.24
C LYS A 44 7.17 -5.21 6.26
N GLY A 45 7.71 -4.85 5.11
CA GLY A 45 8.72 -3.81 5.00
C GLY A 45 8.18 -2.44 5.40
N PHE A 46 6.98 -2.10 4.95
CA PHE A 46 6.32 -0.83 5.31
C PHE A 46 5.96 -0.75 6.80
N GLU A 47 5.51 -1.82 7.42
CA GLU A 47 5.25 -1.83 8.87
C GLU A 47 6.51 -1.56 9.71
N ARG A 48 7.69 -1.88 9.19
CA ARG A 48 8.98 -1.68 9.87
C ARG A 48 9.65 -0.35 9.52
N ASP A 49 9.11 0.42 8.58
CA ASP A 49 9.68 1.72 8.24
C ASP A 49 9.59 2.64 9.48
N ALA A 50 10.77 3.06 9.95
CA ALA A 50 10.88 3.94 11.12
C ALA A 50 10.08 5.23 10.98
N ARG A 51 9.85 5.69 9.74
CA ARG A 51 9.06 6.88 9.42
C ARG A 51 7.58 6.66 9.71
N ILE A 52 7.03 5.54 9.25
CA ILE A 52 5.64 5.16 9.50
C ILE A 52 5.42 4.89 10.99
N GLN A 53 6.38 4.25 11.66
CA GLN A 53 6.32 4.01 13.09
C GLN A 53 6.28 5.33 13.88
N ALA A 54 7.10 6.31 13.51
CA ALA A 54 7.09 7.62 14.17
C ALA A 54 5.75 8.36 13.95
N VAL A 55 5.18 8.30 12.75
CA VAL A 55 3.86 8.85 12.45
C VAL A 55 2.78 8.15 13.26
N MET A 56 2.80 6.82 13.33
CA MET A 56 1.84 6.02 14.09
C MET A 56 1.91 6.32 15.59
N GLN A 57 3.11 6.53 16.12
CA GLN A 57 3.28 6.90 17.52
C GLN A 57 2.70 8.30 17.78
N ALA A 58 3.00 9.27 16.93
CA ALA A 58 2.44 10.61 17.03
C ALA A 58 0.89 10.61 17.01
N VAL A 59 0.29 9.78 16.14
CA VAL A 59 -1.18 9.63 16.07
C VAL A 59 -1.75 8.97 17.33
N ARG A 60 -1.06 7.97 17.88
CA ARG A 60 -1.52 7.30 19.12
C ARG A 60 -1.47 8.21 20.33
N ASP A 61 -0.52 9.14 20.36
CA ASP A 61 -0.32 10.07 21.47
C ASP A 61 -1.20 11.33 21.33
N ASP A 62 -1.79 11.55 20.15
CA ASP A 62 -2.63 12.71 19.88
C ASP A 62 -4.06 12.54 20.46
N PRO A 63 -4.52 13.45 21.31
CA PRO A 63 -5.83 13.38 21.95
C PRO A 63 -6.97 13.50 20.93
N THR A 64 -6.79 14.23 19.82
CA THR A 64 -7.82 14.40 18.78
C THR A 64 -7.98 13.09 18.02
N ALA A 65 -6.88 12.43 17.66
CA ALA A 65 -6.91 11.13 17.00
C ALA A 65 -7.57 10.07 17.90
N GLN A 66 -7.29 10.09 19.20
CA GLN A 66 -7.95 9.20 20.18
C GLN A 66 -9.45 9.49 20.34
N ALA A 67 -9.86 10.74 20.22
CA ALA A 67 -11.28 11.11 20.27
C ALA A 67 -12.04 10.63 19.03
N VAL A 68 -11.40 10.61 17.86
CA VAL A 68 -12.02 10.23 16.57
C VAL A 68 -12.00 8.72 16.35
N LEU A 69 -10.85 8.07 16.58
CA LEU A 69 -10.63 6.65 16.31
C LEU A 69 -10.79 5.76 17.55
N GLY A 70 -10.70 6.35 18.73
CA GLY A 70 -10.68 5.61 19.99
C GLY A 70 -9.30 5.09 20.34
N LYS A 71 -9.26 4.06 21.18
CA LYS A 71 -8.02 3.42 21.64
C LYS A 71 -7.55 2.32 20.68
N ASN A 72 -6.32 1.85 20.88
CA ASN A 72 -5.72 0.75 20.12
C ASN A 72 -5.66 1.00 18.60
N ILE A 73 -5.25 2.21 18.21
CA ILE A 73 -5.12 2.60 16.82
C ILE A 73 -4.09 1.71 16.10
N LYS A 74 -4.55 1.03 15.06
CA LYS A 74 -3.77 0.11 14.22
C LYS A 74 -3.73 0.61 12.78
N LEU A 75 -2.63 0.36 12.12
CA LEU A 75 -2.47 0.58 10.70
C LEU A 75 -3.10 -0.59 9.94
N LEU A 76 -4.05 -0.31 9.05
CA LEU A 76 -4.66 -1.30 8.17
C LEU A 76 -3.96 -1.35 6.81
N GLU A 77 -3.71 -0.18 6.23
CA GLU A 77 -3.20 -0.06 4.88
C GLU A 77 -2.36 1.21 4.72
N VAL A 78 -1.36 1.13 3.86
CA VAL A 78 -0.51 2.27 3.47
C VAL A 78 -0.60 2.44 1.97
N GLU A 79 -1.08 3.58 1.52
CA GLU A 79 -1.06 3.99 0.13
C GLU A 79 -0.06 5.13 -0.06
N VAL A 80 0.89 4.93 -0.97
CA VAL A 80 1.85 5.97 -1.35
C VAL A 80 1.24 6.80 -2.46
N HIS A 81 0.90 8.05 -2.15
CA HIS A 81 0.23 8.93 -3.11
C HIS A 81 1.23 9.66 -4.00
N THR A 82 2.27 10.23 -3.42
CA THR A 82 3.31 10.94 -4.15
C THR A 82 4.64 10.79 -3.44
N PHE A 83 5.68 10.53 -4.22
CA PHE A 83 7.05 10.50 -3.74
C PHE A 83 7.93 11.24 -4.75
N ASP A 84 8.41 12.40 -4.38
CA ASP A 84 9.34 13.21 -5.17
C ASP A 84 10.62 13.41 -4.36
N TYR A 85 11.71 12.86 -4.86
CA TYR A 85 13.01 12.93 -4.21
C TYR A 85 14.10 13.30 -5.22
N SER A 86 14.81 14.38 -4.97
CA SER A 86 15.96 14.81 -5.75
C SER A 86 17.24 14.69 -4.93
N THR A 87 18.21 13.93 -5.45
CA THR A 87 19.50 13.74 -4.80
C THR A 87 20.18 15.07 -4.51
N GLY A 88 20.46 15.33 -3.22
CA GLY A 88 21.12 16.54 -2.76
C GLY A 88 20.21 17.74 -2.45
N ARG A 89 18.92 17.69 -2.81
CA ARG A 89 17.95 18.77 -2.50
C ARG A 89 16.88 18.38 -1.49
N GLY A 90 16.78 17.08 -1.18
CA GLY A 90 15.68 16.54 -0.41
C GLY A 90 14.46 16.27 -1.28
N GLY A 91 13.31 16.09 -0.69
CA GLY A 91 12.09 15.76 -1.41
C GLY A 91 10.85 15.86 -0.52
N THR A 92 9.72 15.54 -1.10
CA THR A 92 8.44 15.44 -0.40
C THR A 92 7.84 14.07 -0.60
N ALA A 93 7.20 13.54 0.43
CA ALA A 93 6.45 12.30 0.34
C ALA A 93 5.04 12.51 0.91
N SER A 94 4.04 11.99 0.22
CA SER A 94 2.65 12.02 0.66
C SER A 94 2.14 10.61 0.79
N TYR A 95 1.63 10.28 1.96
CA TYR A 95 1.06 8.98 2.27
C TYR A 95 -0.39 9.12 2.69
N VAL A 96 -1.18 8.12 2.34
CA VAL A 96 -2.53 7.93 2.85
C VAL A 96 -2.51 6.64 3.67
N LEU A 97 -2.78 6.74 4.95
CA LEU A 97 -2.80 5.63 5.89
C LEU A 97 -4.23 5.34 6.29
N ARG A 98 -4.69 4.11 6.12
CA ARG A 98 -5.96 3.67 6.69
C ARG A 98 -5.73 3.13 8.08
N LEU A 99 -6.44 3.69 9.02
CA LEU A 99 -6.31 3.40 10.45
C LEU A 99 -7.61 2.82 10.98
N ALA A 100 -7.51 1.93 11.96
CA ALA A 100 -8.64 1.45 12.73
C ALA A 100 -8.36 1.59 14.22
N GLY A 101 -9.36 1.99 14.95
CA GLY A 101 -9.35 2.05 16.41
C GLY A 101 -10.62 1.46 16.99
N SER A 102 -10.82 1.60 18.30
CA SER A 102 -11.99 1.04 18.99
C SER A 102 -13.32 1.69 18.60
N GLU A 103 -13.30 2.94 18.12
CA GLU A 103 -14.50 3.70 17.74
C GLU A 103 -14.79 3.65 16.23
N GLY A 104 -13.83 3.18 15.43
CA GLY A 104 -14.03 3.03 14.00
C GLY A 104 -12.76 3.12 13.17
N GLU A 105 -12.97 3.26 11.86
CA GLU A 105 -11.89 3.43 10.88
C GLU A 105 -11.79 4.90 10.46
N GLY A 106 -10.61 5.29 10.03
CA GLY A 106 -10.34 6.62 9.48
C GLY A 106 -9.20 6.60 8.49
N GLU A 107 -9.08 7.68 7.74
CA GLU A 107 -8.03 7.92 6.77
C GLU A 107 -7.13 9.04 7.25
N LEU A 108 -5.83 8.79 7.32
CA LEU A 108 -4.82 9.77 7.69
C LEU A 108 -3.99 10.15 6.47
N LYS A 109 -4.06 11.41 6.05
CA LYS A 109 -3.17 11.99 5.04
C LYS A 109 -1.97 12.62 5.72
N VAL A 110 -0.77 12.20 5.30
CA VAL A 110 0.50 12.65 5.87
C VAL A 110 1.38 13.19 4.76
N ASN A 111 1.85 14.42 4.93
CA ASN A 111 2.87 15.00 4.08
C ASN A 111 4.18 15.14 4.86
N LEU A 112 5.25 14.61 4.28
CA LEU A 112 6.59 14.63 4.84
C LEU A 112 7.51 15.49 3.96
N ASP A 113 8.34 16.30 4.58
CA ASP A 113 9.47 16.98 3.96
C ASP A 113 10.75 16.21 4.32
N LEU A 114 11.45 15.75 3.30
CA LEU A 114 12.67 14.95 3.39
C LEU A 114 13.87 15.86 3.11
N LYS A 115 14.46 16.43 4.14
CA LYS A 115 15.67 17.27 4.00
C LYS A 115 16.86 16.63 4.68
N GLY A 116 17.88 16.30 3.88
CA GLY A 116 19.09 15.65 4.40
C GLY A 116 18.79 14.33 5.10
N ASP A 117 19.29 14.15 6.31
CA ASP A 117 19.06 12.95 7.12
C ASP A 117 17.79 13.03 7.97
N GLY A 118 17.02 14.12 7.85
CA GLY A 118 15.83 14.38 8.65
C GLY A 118 14.53 14.17 7.89
N VAL A 119 13.49 13.74 8.60
CA VAL A 119 12.12 13.67 8.15
C VAL A 119 11.30 14.64 9.00
N LYS A 120 10.66 15.61 8.37
CA LYS A 120 9.75 16.54 9.03
C LYS A 120 8.33 16.33 8.54
N VAL A 121 7.43 16.08 9.47
CA VAL A 121 5.99 16.05 9.18
C VAL A 121 5.51 17.49 8.99
N THR A 122 4.99 17.81 7.81
CA THR A 122 4.50 19.15 7.48
C THR A 122 2.99 19.25 7.60
N LEU A 123 2.28 18.14 7.38
CA LEU A 123 0.83 18.10 7.44
C LEU A 123 0.37 16.70 7.86
N MET A 124 -0.58 16.66 8.79
CA MET A 124 -1.33 15.45 9.14
C MET A 124 -2.81 15.79 9.25
N ILE A 125 -3.63 15.14 8.43
CA ILE A 125 -5.08 15.32 8.42
C ILE A 125 -5.71 13.95 8.62
N LEU A 126 -6.46 13.82 9.71
CA LEU A 126 -7.26 12.64 10.01
C LEU A 126 -8.71 12.89 9.58
N THR A 127 -9.24 12.02 8.74
CA THR A 127 -10.65 12.02 8.38
C THR A 127 -11.31 10.81 9.04
N GLY A 128 -12.22 11.07 9.96
CA GLY A 128 -12.98 10.03 10.65
C GLY A 128 -14.12 9.47 9.80
N LYS A 129 -14.87 8.54 10.37
CA LYS A 129 -16.06 7.92 9.76
C LYS A 129 -17.18 8.94 9.45
N ASP A 130 -17.21 10.05 10.17
CA ASP A 130 -18.13 11.17 9.99
C ASP A 130 -17.79 12.06 8.78
N GLY A 131 -16.66 11.80 8.12
CA GLY A 131 -16.15 12.59 7.00
C GLY A 131 -15.54 13.94 7.42
N GLN A 132 -15.42 14.22 8.71
CA GLN A 132 -14.81 15.45 9.20
C GLN A 132 -13.28 15.34 9.18
N ALA A 133 -12.63 16.38 8.69
CA ALA A 133 -11.17 16.49 8.64
C ALA A 133 -10.64 17.16 9.92
N HIS A 134 -9.80 16.44 10.64
CA HIS A 134 -9.12 16.92 11.84
C HIS A 134 -7.64 17.13 11.56
N TYR A 135 -7.15 18.35 11.75
CA TYR A 135 -5.74 18.67 11.55
C TYR A 135 -4.95 18.32 12.82
N LEU A 136 -4.10 17.30 12.73
CA LEU A 136 -3.22 16.90 13.83
C LEU A 136 -1.91 17.68 13.81
N VAL A 137 -1.39 17.93 12.59
CA VAL A 137 -0.19 18.75 12.36
C VAL A 137 -0.45 19.66 11.15
N GLY A 138 0.00 20.91 11.25
CA GLY A 138 -0.24 21.93 10.23
C GLY A 138 -1.53 22.71 10.48
N ALA A 139 -1.65 23.84 9.79
CA ALA A 139 -2.86 24.67 9.83
C ALA A 139 -3.75 24.37 8.62
N PRO A 140 -5.08 24.48 8.75
CA PRO A 140 -5.95 24.45 7.58
C PRO A 140 -5.52 25.57 6.61
N PRO A 141 -5.62 25.34 5.29
CA PRO A 141 -5.32 26.39 4.32
C PRO A 141 -6.18 27.62 4.65
N PRO A 142 -5.62 28.83 4.57
CA PRO A 142 -6.40 30.03 4.79
C PRO A 142 -7.59 29.98 3.82
N HIS A 143 -8.80 30.09 4.37
CA HIS A 143 -10.00 30.15 3.55
C HIS A 143 -9.78 31.26 2.51
N PRO A 144 -10.00 31.02 1.22
CA PRO A 144 -10.04 32.12 0.28
C PRO A 144 -11.08 33.08 0.84
N MET A 145 -10.61 34.28 1.22
CA MET A 145 -11.52 35.35 1.58
C MET A 145 -12.47 35.49 0.40
N MET A 146 -13.74 35.11 0.61
CA MET A 146 -14.79 35.51 -0.31
C MET A 146 -14.76 37.05 -0.29
N ASP A 147 -14.09 37.59 -1.29
CA ASP A 147 -14.18 39.00 -1.60
C ASP A 147 -15.65 39.30 -1.89
N ARG A 148 -16.34 39.75 -0.85
CA ARG A 148 -17.65 40.34 -0.97
C ARG A 148 -17.42 41.80 -1.42
N SER A 149 -16.99 41.98 -2.65
CA SER A 149 -17.16 43.23 -3.34
C SER A 149 -18.53 43.21 -4.04
N ILE A 150 -19.44 43.87 -3.41
CA ILE A 150 -20.72 44.32 -3.97
C ILE A 150 -20.45 45.44 -4.97
#